data_f56024a6aad27f042e949193662578d4
#
_entry.id   f56024a6aad27f042e949193662578d4
#
_cell.length_a   1.000
_cell.length_b   1.000
_cell.length_c   1.000
_cell.angle_alpha   90.00
_cell.angle_beta   90.00
_cell.angle_gamma   90.00
#
_symmetry.space_group_name_H-M   'P 1'
#
loop_
_entity.id
_entity.type
_entity.pdbx_description
1 polymer ?
#
loop_
_entity_poly.entity_id
_entity_poly.type
_entity_poly.pdbx_seq_one_letter_code
_entity_poly.pdbx_strand_id
1 'polypeptide(L)'
;MTLKFGRRAVVAAAAALSFANPVFAGGHQVVDSIHFVIPGGAGGGWDGTARGTGEALTNAGLVGSASYENMSGGGGGKAIGYLIENAESNHGTLMVNSTPIVIRSLTGVFPHNFRDLTLVAGTIGDYAALVVGKNSSLNSMGDLMSAYRADP
;
A
#
# COMPACT_ATOMS: atom_id res chain seq x y z
N MET A 1 56.47 -17.03 -16.40
CA MET A 1 55.72 -16.76 -17.69
C MET A 1 54.65 -15.74 -17.38
N THR A 2 54.93 -14.47 -17.61
CA THR A 2 54.02 -13.33 -17.30
C THR A 2 53.24 -12.97 -18.55
N LEU A 3 51.93 -13.24 -18.52
CA LEU A 3 51.01 -12.85 -19.58
C LEU A 3 50.81 -11.31 -19.55
N LYS A 4 51.37 -10.63 -20.56
CA LYS A 4 51.12 -9.20 -20.79
C LYS A 4 49.85 -9.04 -21.60
N PHE A 5 48.75 -8.70 -20.92
CA PHE A 5 47.52 -8.28 -21.58
C PHE A 5 47.69 -6.86 -22.14
N GLY A 6 47.57 -6.71 -23.44
CA GLY A 6 47.65 -5.41 -24.13
C GLY A 6 46.45 -4.54 -23.78
N ARG A 7 46.67 -3.20 -23.70
CA ARG A 7 45.64 -2.18 -23.40
C ARG A 7 44.35 -2.31 -24.24
N ARG A 8 44.44 -2.90 -25.43
CA ARG A 8 43.29 -3.14 -26.35
C ARG A 8 42.38 -4.26 -25.87
N ALA A 9 42.90 -5.28 -25.18
CA ALA A 9 42.09 -6.38 -24.62
C ALA A 9 41.27 -5.93 -23.40
N VAL A 10 41.79 -5.00 -22.60
CA VAL A 10 41.11 -4.45 -21.42
C VAL A 10 39.94 -3.54 -21.85
N VAL A 11 40.10 -2.75 -22.91
CA VAL A 11 39.04 -1.88 -23.43
C VAL A 11 37.89 -2.70 -24.05
N ALA A 12 38.20 -3.80 -24.75
CA ALA A 12 37.18 -4.69 -25.32
C ALA A 12 36.37 -5.43 -24.23
N ALA A 13 37.01 -5.82 -23.13
CA ALA A 13 36.32 -6.46 -21.97
C ALA A 13 35.43 -5.47 -21.22
N ALA A 14 35.85 -4.21 -21.09
CA ALA A 14 35.04 -3.15 -20.47
C ALA A 14 33.81 -2.77 -21.30
N ALA A 15 33.91 -2.77 -22.62
CA ALA A 15 32.80 -2.49 -23.50
C ALA A 15 31.75 -3.63 -23.54
N ALA A 16 32.15 -4.88 -23.35
CA ALA A 16 31.21 -6.01 -23.29
C ALA A 16 30.38 -6.06 -22.02
N LEU A 17 30.85 -5.48 -20.90
CA LEU A 17 30.09 -5.38 -19.63
C LEU A 17 29.05 -4.27 -19.62
N SER A 18 29.11 -3.33 -20.56
CA SER A 18 28.19 -2.18 -20.62
C SER A 18 26.82 -2.48 -21.25
N PHE A 19 26.61 -3.68 -21.80
CA PHE A 19 25.36 -4.08 -22.45
C PHE A 19 24.59 -5.18 -21.71
N ALA A 20 25.01 -5.53 -20.50
CA ALA A 20 24.15 -6.30 -19.60
C ALA A 20 23.06 -5.38 -19.03
N ASN A 21 22.10 -5.00 -19.86
CA ASN A 21 20.82 -4.56 -19.33
C ASN A 21 20.32 -5.66 -18.40
N PRO A 22 19.92 -5.35 -17.15
CA PRO A 22 19.19 -6.32 -16.38
C PRO A 22 17.94 -6.66 -17.20
N VAL A 23 17.90 -7.85 -17.77
CA VAL A 23 16.66 -8.45 -18.25
C VAL A 23 15.86 -8.65 -16.94
N PHE A 24 15.04 -7.66 -16.59
CA PHE A 24 13.91 -7.94 -15.73
C PHE A 24 13.18 -9.06 -16.47
N ALA A 25 13.23 -10.25 -15.91
CA ALA A 25 12.39 -11.34 -16.35
C ALA A 25 10.96 -10.81 -16.28
N GLY A 26 10.43 -10.37 -17.41
CA GLY A 26 9.08 -9.83 -17.53
C GLY A 26 8.16 -10.90 -16.95
N GLY A 27 7.55 -10.62 -15.81
CA GLY A 27 6.56 -11.49 -15.23
C GLY A 27 5.50 -11.72 -16.31
N HIS A 28 5.04 -12.97 -16.42
CA HIS A 28 3.92 -13.24 -17.32
C HIS A 28 2.74 -12.43 -16.81
N GLN A 29 2.18 -11.52 -17.62
CA GLN A 29 1.01 -10.74 -17.24
C GLN A 29 -0.10 -11.69 -16.76
N VAL A 30 -0.57 -11.49 -15.54
CA VAL A 30 -1.54 -12.37 -14.88
C VAL A 30 -2.97 -11.90 -15.16
N VAL A 31 -3.17 -10.57 -15.16
CA VAL A 31 -4.46 -9.94 -15.45
C VAL A 31 -4.27 -8.69 -16.30
N ASP A 32 -5.27 -8.37 -17.13
CA ASP A 32 -5.24 -7.20 -18.00
C ASP A 32 -5.39 -5.89 -17.23
N SER A 33 -6.26 -5.89 -16.24
CA SER A 33 -6.51 -4.70 -15.42
C SER A 33 -6.90 -5.05 -14.00
N ILE A 34 -6.64 -4.11 -13.08
CA ILE A 34 -7.06 -4.19 -11.70
C ILE A 34 -7.70 -2.85 -11.29
N HIS A 35 -8.76 -2.91 -10.49
CA HIS A 35 -9.41 -1.72 -9.95
C HIS A 35 -9.26 -1.68 -8.42
N PHE A 36 -8.88 -0.51 -7.89
CA PHE A 36 -8.79 -0.29 -6.45
C PHE A 36 -9.91 0.65 -5.97
N VAL A 37 -10.74 0.17 -5.05
CA VAL A 37 -11.63 1.00 -4.24
C VAL A 37 -10.90 1.40 -2.97
N ILE A 38 -10.84 2.70 -2.70
CA ILE A 38 -10.07 3.27 -1.60
C ILE A 38 -11.05 3.93 -0.63
N PRO A 39 -11.22 3.41 0.59
CA PRO A 39 -12.22 3.90 1.55
C PRO A 39 -11.82 5.21 2.25
N GLY A 40 -11.01 6.02 1.60
CA GLY A 40 -10.46 7.28 2.10
C GLY A 40 -10.29 8.34 1.03
N GLY A 41 -9.94 9.55 1.45
CA GLY A 41 -9.67 10.67 0.55
C GLY A 41 -8.36 10.51 -0.21
N ALA A 42 -8.27 11.16 -1.37
CA ALA A 42 -7.06 11.24 -2.17
C ALA A 42 -5.90 11.85 -1.36
N GLY A 43 -4.69 11.31 -1.51
CA GLY A 43 -3.50 11.71 -0.77
C GLY A 43 -3.39 11.12 0.64
N GLY A 44 -4.39 10.38 1.13
CA GLY A 44 -4.32 9.67 2.40
C GLY A 44 -3.49 8.38 2.33
N GLY A 45 -3.23 7.77 3.49
CA GLY A 45 -2.39 6.56 3.57
C GLY A 45 -2.91 5.40 2.72
N TRP A 46 -4.22 5.15 2.74
CA TRP A 46 -4.84 4.12 1.91
C TRP A 46 -4.72 4.42 0.41
N ASP A 47 -4.86 5.69 0.03
CA ASP A 47 -4.70 6.13 -1.37
C ASP A 47 -3.26 5.93 -1.85
N GLY A 48 -2.28 6.37 -1.06
CA GLY A 48 -0.86 6.15 -1.36
C GLY A 48 -0.50 4.67 -1.46
N THR A 49 -1.02 3.84 -0.55
CA THR A 49 -0.78 2.38 -0.58
C THR A 49 -1.41 1.74 -1.80
N ALA A 50 -2.65 2.07 -2.15
CA ALA A 50 -3.31 1.52 -3.34
C ALA A 50 -2.55 1.87 -4.62
N ARG A 51 -2.20 3.16 -4.79
CA ARG A 51 -1.48 3.64 -5.97
C ARG A 51 -0.09 3.03 -6.07
N GLY A 52 0.67 3.00 -4.97
CA GLY A 52 1.99 2.37 -4.93
C GLY A 52 1.94 0.87 -5.23
N THR A 53 0.93 0.15 -4.72
CA THR A 53 0.71 -1.27 -5.03
C THR A 53 0.41 -1.47 -6.51
N GLY A 54 -0.52 -0.71 -7.08
CA GLY A 54 -0.87 -0.82 -8.49
C GLY A 54 0.29 -0.45 -9.42
N GLU A 55 1.04 0.59 -9.09
CA GLU A 55 2.26 0.96 -9.81
C GLU A 55 3.31 -0.16 -9.77
N ALA A 56 3.56 -0.74 -8.60
CA ALA A 56 4.50 -1.83 -8.45
C ALA A 56 4.10 -3.06 -9.28
N LEU A 57 2.82 -3.44 -9.28
CA LEU A 57 2.29 -4.55 -10.06
C LEU A 57 2.39 -4.30 -11.56
N THR A 58 2.11 -3.08 -12.01
CA THR A 58 2.20 -2.68 -13.42
C THR A 58 3.66 -2.64 -13.87
N ASN A 59 4.57 -2.06 -13.07
CA ASN A 59 5.99 -2.02 -13.37
C ASN A 59 6.64 -3.41 -13.39
N ALA A 60 6.13 -4.35 -12.59
CA ALA A 60 6.55 -5.75 -12.62
C ALA A 60 5.98 -6.54 -13.82
N GLY A 61 5.12 -5.95 -14.64
CA GLY A 61 4.47 -6.60 -15.78
C GLY A 61 3.45 -7.67 -15.37
N LEU A 62 3.00 -7.69 -14.11
CA LEU A 62 2.01 -8.64 -13.62
C LEU A 62 0.58 -8.20 -13.97
N VAL A 63 0.36 -6.89 -14.05
CA VAL A 63 -0.92 -6.26 -14.36
C VAL A 63 -0.72 -5.29 -15.52
N GLY A 64 -1.61 -5.33 -16.51
CA GLY A 64 -1.52 -4.43 -17.68
C GLY A 64 -1.85 -2.99 -17.33
N SER A 65 -2.85 -2.75 -16.46
CA SER A 65 -3.22 -1.41 -15.99
C SER A 65 -3.86 -1.44 -14.61
N ALA A 66 -3.74 -0.35 -13.86
CA ALA A 66 -4.40 -0.15 -12.57
C ALA A 66 -5.24 1.12 -12.58
N SER A 67 -6.44 1.05 -12.01
CA SER A 67 -7.35 2.19 -11.83
C SER A 67 -7.76 2.33 -10.37
N TYR A 68 -8.18 3.55 -9.98
CA TYR A 68 -8.37 3.90 -8.58
C TYR A 68 -9.62 4.75 -8.38
N GLU A 69 -10.43 4.40 -7.38
CA GLU A 69 -11.59 5.18 -6.97
C GLU A 69 -11.53 5.46 -5.46
N ASN A 70 -11.57 6.74 -5.09
CA ASN A 70 -11.66 7.15 -3.69
C ASN A 70 -13.14 7.23 -3.25
N MET A 71 -13.53 6.38 -2.31
CA MET A 71 -14.90 6.26 -1.81
C MET A 71 -14.95 6.51 -0.30
N SER A 72 -14.76 7.76 0.11
CA SER A 72 -14.79 8.16 1.52
C SER A 72 -16.20 8.13 2.08
N GLY A 73 -16.33 7.76 3.35
CA GLY A 73 -17.59 7.81 4.10
C GLY A 73 -17.71 6.72 5.16
N GLY A 74 -18.31 7.05 6.29
CA GLY A 74 -18.59 6.12 7.38
C GLY A 74 -17.37 5.41 7.98
N GLY A 75 -16.16 6.00 7.88
CA GLY A 75 -14.92 5.31 8.30
C GLY A 75 -14.59 4.07 7.49
N GLY A 76 -14.96 4.05 6.22
CA GLY A 76 -14.79 2.93 5.28
C GLY A 76 -16.07 2.12 5.02
N GLY A 77 -17.12 2.35 5.81
CA GLY A 77 -18.37 1.60 5.69
C GLY A 77 -19.05 1.74 4.33
N LYS A 78 -18.96 2.92 3.70
CA LYS A 78 -19.48 3.15 2.35
C LYS A 78 -18.81 2.23 1.32
N ALA A 79 -17.48 2.12 1.35
CA ALA A 79 -16.73 1.30 0.41
C ALA A 79 -16.96 -0.21 0.65
N ILE A 80 -17.05 -0.64 1.91
CA ILE A 80 -17.40 -2.03 2.24
C ILE A 80 -18.80 -2.37 1.71
N GLY A 81 -19.80 -1.54 2.02
CA GLY A 81 -21.17 -1.72 1.54
C GLY A 81 -21.20 -1.82 0.02
N TYR A 82 -20.56 -0.89 -0.68
CA TYR A 82 -20.47 -0.90 -2.13
C TYR A 82 -19.91 -2.22 -2.69
N LEU A 83 -18.80 -2.73 -2.13
CA LEU A 83 -18.20 -3.96 -2.60
C LEU A 83 -19.07 -5.20 -2.35
N ILE A 84 -19.75 -5.27 -1.20
CA ILE A 84 -20.58 -6.42 -0.84
C ILE A 84 -21.90 -6.38 -1.62
N GLU A 85 -22.57 -5.23 -1.68
CA GLU A 85 -23.85 -5.06 -2.35
C GLU A 85 -23.76 -5.19 -3.88
N ASN A 86 -22.57 -4.96 -4.43
CA ASN A 86 -22.30 -5.06 -5.87
C ASN A 86 -21.24 -6.14 -6.19
N ALA A 87 -21.17 -7.21 -5.40
CA ALA A 87 -20.09 -8.21 -5.49
C ALA A 87 -19.91 -8.79 -6.90
N GLU A 88 -21.01 -9.07 -7.62
CA GLU A 88 -20.94 -9.62 -8.98
C GLU A 88 -20.29 -8.65 -9.99
N SER A 89 -20.60 -7.36 -9.89
CA SER A 89 -20.04 -6.32 -10.78
C SER A 89 -18.63 -5.88 -10.36
N ASN A 90 -18.27 -6.09 -9.10
CA ASN A 90 -16.97 -5.76 -8.53
C ASN A 90 -15.98 -6.95 -8.56
N HIS A 91 -16.26 -7.98 -9.36
CA HIS A 91 -15.36 -9.11 -9.51
C HIS A 91 -13.97 -8.64 -9.98
N GLY A 92 -12.92 -8.96 -9.22
CA GLY A 92 -11.55 -8.48 -9.49
C GLY A 92 -11.23 -7.09 -8.95
N THR A 93 -12.15 -6.45 -8.24
CA THR A 93 -11.88 -5.18 -7.52
C THR A 93 -11.22 -5.46 -6.18
N LEU A 94 -10.18 -4.73 -5.87
CA LEU A 94 -9.49 -4.77 -4.58
C LEU A 94 -9.81 -3.52 -3.74
N MET A 95 -9.86 -3.71 -2.42
CA MET A 95 -9.96 -2.59 -1.48
C MET A 95 -8.72 -2.56 -0.59
N VAL A 96 -8.06 -1.41 -0.52
CA VAL A 96 -6.96 -1.18 0.43
C VAL A 96 -7.54 -0.60 1.71
N ASN A 97 -7.30 -1.26 2.83
CA ASN A 97 -7.78 -0.83 4.14
C ASN A 97 -6.81 -1.23 5.26
N SER A 98 -7.15 -0.88 6.50
CA SER A 98 -6.36 -1.22 7.69
C SER A 98 -7.25 -1.33 8.94
N THR A 99 -6.66 -1.36 10.12
CA THR A 99 -7.31 -1.50 11.43
C THR A 99 -8.61 -0.68 11.64
N PRO A 100 -8.76 0.57 11.16
CA PRO A 100 -10.02 1.31 11.33
C PRO A 100 -11.26 0.57 10.84
N ILE A 101 -11.18 -0.16 9.73
CA ILE A 101 -12.31 -0.94 9.22
C ILE A 101 -12.69 -2.09 10.16
N VAL A 102 -11.69 -2.75 10.74
CA VAL A 102 -11.91 -3.82 11.73
C VAL A 102 -12.61 -3.25 12.97
N ILE A 103 -12.09 -2.15 13.52
CA ILE A 103 -12.67 -1.49 14.69
C ILE A 103 -14.12 -1.07 14.41
N ARG A 104 -14.39 -0.44 13.27
CA ARG A 104 -15.74 0.01 12.89
C ARG A 104 -16.72 -1.15 12.74
N SER A 105 -16.29 -2.27 12.15
CA SER A 105 -17.11 -3.49 12.09
C SER A 105 -17.44 -4.03 13.47
N LEU A 106 -16.47 -4.07 14.38
CA LEU A 106 -16.66 -4.59 15.73
C LEU A 106 -17.51 -3.68 16.61
N THR A 107 -17.51 -2.38 16.36
CA THR A 107 -18.36 -1.39 17.08
C THR A 107 -19.75 -1.23 16.48
N GLY A 108 -20.08 -1.94 15.41
CA GLY A 108 -21.42 -1.93 14.80
C GLY A 108 -21.81 -0.61 14.16
N VAL A 109 -20.83 0.20 13.71
CA VAL A 109 -21.08 1.53 13.13
C VAL A 109 -21.71 1.42 11.73
N PHE A 110 -21.52 0.30 11.03
CA PHE A 110 -22.15 0.00 9.75
C PHE A 110 -22.60 -1.48 9.68
N PRO A 111 -23.57 -1.81 8.81
CA PRO A 111 -24.23 -3.12 8.83
C PRO A 111 -23.34 -4.29 8.37
N HIS A 112 -22.31 -4.01 7.58
CA HIS A 112 -21.42 -5.05 7.04
C HIS A 112 -20.21 -5.26 7.95
N ASN A 113 -19.63 -6.45 7.87
CA ASN A 113 -18.46 -6.83 8.65
C ASN A 113 -17.24 -7.00 7.75
N PHE A 114 -16.05 -6.70 8.26
CA PHE A 114 -14.81 -6.95 7.51
C PHE A 114 -14.62 -8.43 7.15
N ARG A 115 -15.30 -9.37 7.86
CA ARG A 115 -15.28 -10.80 7.57
C ARG A 115 -16.13 -11.20 6.38
N ASP A 116 -16.99 -10.29 5.90
CA ASP A 116 -17.77 -10.47 4.66
C ASP A 116 -16.90 -10.23 3.41
N LEU A 117 -15.65 -9.76 3.61
CA LEU A 117 -14.64 -9.56 2.57
C LEU A 117 -13.59 -10.67 2.60
N THR A 118 -13.03 -10.99 1.45
CA THR A 118 -11.90 -11.92 1.34
C THR A 118 -10.59 -11.17 1.53
N LEU A 119 -9.83 -11.50 2.57
CA LEU A 119 -8.47 -10.99 2.75
C LEU A 119 -7.53 -11.62 1.73
N VAL A 120 -6.88 -10.79 0.92
CA VAL A 120 -5.94 -11.24 -0.12
C VAL A 120 -4.50 -11.24 0.39
N ALA A 121 -4.03 -10.10 0.91
CA ALA A 121 -2.66 -9.96 1.42
C ALA A 121 -2.51 -8.77 2.38
N GLY A 122 -1.49 -8.82 3.24
CA GLY A 122 -0.94 -7.66 3.91
C GLY A 122 0.17 -7.03 3.06
N THR A 123 0.10 -5.75 2.78
CA THR A 123 1.04 -5.06 1.86
C THR A 123 2.10 -4.26 2.59
N ILE A 124 1.74 -3.58 3.69
CA ILE A 124 2.64 -2.76 4.51
C ILE A 124 2.36 -2.92 6.00
N GLY A 125 3.36 -2.67 6.84
CA GLY A 125 3.20 -2.43 8.27
C GLY A 125 3.17 -0.92 8.55
N ASP A 126 2.37 -0.52 9.53
CA ASP A 126 2.23 0.87 9.95
C ASP A 126 2.38 1.00 11.47
N TYR A 127 2.85 2.15 11.93
CA TYR A 127 3.09 2.44 13.34
C TYR A 127 2.32 3.69 13.75
N ALA A 128 1.61 3.62 14.86
CA ALA A 128 0.98 4.79 15.46
C ALA A 128 1.99 5.59 16.29
N ALA A 129 1.90 6.91 16.21
CA ALA A 129 2.67 7.82 17.04
C ALA A 129 1.74 8.78 17.79
N LEU A 130 2.06 9.05 19.05
CA LEU A 130 1.45 10.14 19.80
C LEU A 130 2.28 11.41 19.55
N VAL A 131 1.62 12.44 19.07
CA VAL A 131 2.25 13.73 18.79
C VAL A 131 1.59 14.84 19.60
N VAL A 132 2.39 15.82 20.01
CA VAL A 132 1.91 17.02 20.69
C VAL A 132 2.40 18.27 19.96
N GLY A 133 1.74 19.39 20.17
CA GLY A 133 2.17 20.66 19.59
C GLY A 133 3.57 21.06 20.08
N LYS A 134 4.31 21.81 19.27
CA LYS A 134 5.70 22.27 19.54
C LYS A 134 5.87 22.92 20.93
N ASN A 135 4.84 23.60 21.41
CA ASN A 135 4.86 24.33 22.69
C ASN A 135 4.18 23.58 23.82
N SER A 136 3.91 22.28 23.66
CA SER A 136 3.33 21.43 24.71
C SER A 136 4.31 21.26 25.87
N SER A 137 3.78 21.23 27.09
CA SER A 137 4.52 20.86 28.29
C SER A 137 4.74 19.34 28.42
N LEU A 138 4.05 18.54 27.59
CA LEU A 138 4.15 17.07 27.59
C LEU A 138 5.37 16.66 26.76
N ASN A 139 6.38 16.10 27.41
CA ASN A 139 7.63 15.66 26.76
C ASN A 139 7.83 14.14 26.85
N SER A 140 6.98 13.46 27.60
CA SER A 140 7.06 12.01 27.79
C SER A 140 5.67 11.39 27.96
N MET A 141 5.60 10.08 27.83
CA MET A 141 4.39 9.32 28.17
C MET A 141 4.02 9.46 29.66
N GLY A 142 5.00 9.61 30.54
CA GLY A 142 4.78 9.86 31.95
C GLY A 142 4.07 11.19 32.21
N ASP A 143 4.44 12.26 31.50
CA ASP A 143 3.78 13.56 31.60
C ASP A 143 2.33 13.46 31.13
N LEU A 144 2.10 12.79 30.00
CA LEU A 144 0.76 12.56 29.46
C LEU A 144 -0.12 11.79 30.44
N MET A 145 0.39 10.71 31.00
CA MET A 145 -0.35 9.90 31.97
C MET A 145 -0.64 10.65 33.27
N SER A 146 0.27 11.52 33.70
CA SER A 146 0.08 12.36 34.87
C SER A 146 -0.99 13.42 34.64
N ALA A 147 -0.94 14.09 33.48
CA ALA A 147 -1.97 15.05 33.07
C ALA A 147 -3.35 14.39 32.96
N TYR A 148 -3.45 13.24 32.32
CA TYR A 148 -4.72 12.51 32.17
C TYR A 148 -5.33 12.06 33.51
N ARG A 149 -4.49 11.71 34.50
CA ARG A 149 -4.97 11.36 35.84
C ARG A 149 -5.47 12.57 36.64
N ALA A 150 -4.91 13.75 36.36
CA ALA A 150 -5.32 14.97 37.06
C ALA A 150 -6.61 15.55 36.48
N ASP A 151 -6.82 15.40 35.16
CA ASP A 151 -8.01 15.90 34.45
C ASP A 151 -8.29 14.93 33.27
N PRO A 152 -9.09 13.86 33.50
CA PRO A 152 -9.37 12.79 32.52
C PRO A 152 -10.39 13.15 31.46
#